data_fa4a1fdadba0a8500acf04b01af1f28a
#
_entry.id   fa4a1fdadba0a8500acf04b01af1f28a
#
_cell.length_a   1.000
_cell.length_b   1.000
_cell.length_c   1.000
_cell.angle_alpha   90.00
_cell.angle_beta   90.00
_cell.angle_gamma   90.00
#
_symmetry.space_group_name_H-M   'P 1'
#
loop_
_entity.id
_entity.type
_entity.pdbx_description
1 polymer ?
#
loop_
_entity_poly.entity_id
_entity_poly.type
_entity_poly.pdbx_seq_one_letter_code
_entity_poly.pdbx_strand_id
1 'polypeptide(L)'
;MVEFSKKIPIGWLFLMIFLTILIIVLIYFIPREEIKNYSITINSLDDNNQIEFQYGSWPQLGDVNFFNNVLKQFKENKIDFVEADLDQMKLAVFENGEKTKEVNITTKGREGSWWETPVGLYKIEAKYPKAYSSFGGVYMPYSLVFEGNFLIHGQPYYPNGKKVSSQYSGGCIRLADEDAKEIYDLVSVGMPVLVFKKAFDVEKSTYQYKIPELTAEAYMVADLKNNFVFLEKNRAQAMPIASITKLITSLVVLDYTNIERLISVPSDALVFTSVPRLKVGQKISILDLLSLLLIESSNEAGITLATYLGPEKTIDLMNYQAKSIGMENTNFVDPNGSSLENVSTPLDLYQLAKYLYFNRSFVLNITKGIFDNDSYKEPAFNFKNSNLFYDDKNFVGGKMGITTGSRETMLAIFNIPFDEEIRPVAFIALRSKDVYTDIIKMVEFVKNYYQFANE
;
A
#
# COMPACT_ATOMS: atom_id res chain seq x y z
N MET A 1 -54.47 -28.63 22.42
CA MET A 1 -53.16 -29.30 22.39
C MET A 1 -53.23 -30.41 21.32
N VAL A 2 -52.67 -30.18 20.14
CA VAL A 2 -52.61 -31.21 19.07
C VAL A 2 -51.13 -31.54 18.91
N GLU A 3 -50.76 -32.73 19.42
CA GLU A 3 -49.42 -33.32 19.23
C GLU A 3 -49.25 -33.80 17.80
N PHE A 4 -48.44 -33.15 17.00
CA PHE A 4 -47.95 -33.66 15.73
C PHE A 4 -46.60 -34.38 15.93
N SER A 5 -46.68 -35.61 16.47
CA SER A 5 -45.57 -36.57 16.38
C SER A 5 -45.58 -37.23 15.00
N LYS A 6 -45.02 -36.58 13.98
CA LYS A 6 -44.71 -37.25 12.70
C LYS A 6 -43.40 -38.02 12.88
N LYS A 7 -43.52 -39.35 13.08
CA LYS A 7 -42.36 -40.27 13.01
C LYS A 7 -41.79 -40.22 11.60
N ILE A 8 -40.53 -39.76 11.47
CA ILE A 8 -39.81 -39.79 10.19
C ILE A 8 -39.69 -41.28 9.78
N PRO A 9 -40.13 -41.65 8.56
CA PRO A 9 -40.02 -43.04 8.09
C PRO A 9 -38.53 -43.44 8.05
N ILE A 10 -38.22 -44.64 8.55
CA ILE A 10 -36.84 -45.17 8.62
C ILE A 10 -36.13 -45.10 7.27
N GLY A 11 -36.82 -45.24 6.14
CA GLY A 11 -36.29 -45.09 4.80
C GLY A 11 -35.74 -43.69 4.51
N TRP A 12 -36.31 -42.60 5.08
CA TRP A 12 -35.81 -41.26 4.96
C TRP A 12 -34.52 -41.05 5.74
N LEU A 13 -34.38 -41.73 6.88
CA LEU A 13 -33.14 -41.68 7.69
C LEU A 13 -31.96 -42.32 6.92
N PHE A 14 -32.18 -43.47 6.29
CA PHE A 14 -31.17 -44.10 5.44
C PHE A 14 -30.85 -43.31 4.19
N LEU A 15 -31.79 -42.61 3.58
CA LEU A 15 -31.56 -41.74 2.45
C LEU A 15 -30.70 -40.51 2.85
N MET A 16 -30.98 -39.89 4.01
CA MET A 16 -30.17 -38.77 4.53
C MET A 16 -28.75 -39.23 4.85
N ILE A 17 -28.56 -40.38 5.49
CA ILE A 17 -27.22 -40.93 5.77
C ILE A 17 -26.49 -41.24 4.46
N PHE A 18 -27.14 -41.81 3.47
CA PHE A 18 -26.54 -42.07 2.16
C PHE A 18 -26.14 -40.78 1.45
N LEU A 19 -26.98 -39.74 1.46
CA LEU A 19 -26.66 -38.43 0.88
C LEU A 19 -25.52 -37.74 1.60
N THR A 20 -25.43 -37.81 2.93
CA THR A 20 -24.30 -37.23 3.69
C THR A 20 -22.99 -37.96 3.39
N ILE A 21 -23.02 -39.30 3.31
CA ILE A 21 -21.83 -40.08 2.92
C ILE A 21 -21.43 -39.75 1.48
N LEU A 22 -22.37 -39.63 0.55
CA LEU A 22 -22.11 -39.27 -0.84
C LEU A 22 -21.49 -37.86 -0.94
N ILE A 23 -21.97 -36.88 -0.16
CA ILE A 23 -21.42 -35.51 -0.10
C ILE A 23 -19.98 -35.55 0.47
N ILE A 24 -19.75 -36.31 1.54
CA ILE A 24 -18.39 -36.44 2.13
C ILE A 24 -17.43 -37.07 1.11
N VAL A 25 -17.87 -38.13 0.39
CA VAL A 25 -17.07 -38.76 -0.67
C VAL A 25 -16.81 -37.78 -1.81
N LEU A 26 -17.81 -37.02 -2.26
CA LEU A 26 -17.63 -35.99 -3.30
C LEU A 26 -16.65 -34.89 -2.86
N ILE A 27 -16.71 -34.46 -1.60
CA ILE A 27 -15.77 -33.46 -1.04
C ILE A 27 -14.34 -34.04 -1.00
N TYR A 28 -14.17 -35.33 -0.78
CA TYR A 28 -12.85 -35.98 -0.74
C TYR A 28 -12.22 -36.13 -2.14
N PHE A 29 -13.04 -36.19 -3.19
CA PHE A 29 -12.60 -36.25 -4.59
C PHE A 29 -12.49 -34.87 -5.28
N ILE A 30 -12.82 -33.76 -4.60
CA ILE A 30 -12.53 -32.44 -5.12
C ILE A 30 -10.99 -32.29 -5.10
N PRO A 31 -10.33 -32.15 -6.27
CA PRO A 31 -8.90 -31.91 -6.28
C PRO A 31 -8.63 -30.62 -5.50
N ARG A 32 -8.00 -30.75 -4.33
CA ARG A 32 -7.46 -29.60 -3.62
C ARG A 32 -6.23 -29.18 -4.41
N GLU A 33 -6.30 -28.03 -5.06
CA GLU A 33 -5.08 -27.41 -5.59
C GLU A 33 -4.10 -27.27 -4.40
N GLU A 34 -2.95 -27.91 -4.50
CA GLU A 34 -1.88 -27.73 -3.53
C GLU A 34 -1.44 -26.27 -3.60
N ILE A 35 -1.70 -25.50 -2.55
CA ILE A 35 -1.18 -24.13 -2.42
C ILE A 35 0.33 -24.26 -2.21
N LYS A 36 1.10 -24.02 -3.26
CA LYS A 36 2.55 -23.95 -3.18
C LYS A 36 2.91 -22.72 -2.34
N ASN A 37 3.45 -22.94 -1.14
CA ASN A 37 4.01 -21.85 -0.34
C ASN A 37 5.48 -21.65 -0.75
N TYR A 38 5.76 -20.53 -1.41
CA TYR A 38 7.12 -20.12 -1.74
C TYR A 38 7.67 -19.26 -0.60
N SER A 39 8.74 -19.70 0.07
CA SER A 39 9.60 -18.84 0.89
C SER A 39 10.68 -18.29 -0.03
N ILE A 40 10.74 -16.97 -0.18
CA ILE A 40 11.67 -16.31 -1.10
C ILE A 40 12.69 -15.54 -0.27
N THR A 41 13.94 -15.98 -0.32
CA THR A 41 15.07 -15.31 0.33
C THR A 41 15.95 -14.69 -0.75
N ILE A 42 16.30 -13.42 -0.61
CA ILE A 42 17.10 -12.66 -1.58
C ILE A 42 18.33 -12.08 -0.89
N ASN A 43 19.45 -12.09 -1.57
CA ASN A 43 20.66 -11.43 -1.11
C ASN A 43 20.51 -9.90 -1.30
N SER A 44 20.76 -9.13 -0.24
CA SER A 44 20.81 -7.66 -0.33
C SER A 44 21.92 -7.22 -1.29
N LEU A 45 21.71 -6.10 -1.98
CA LEU A 45 22.75 -5.51 -2.85
C LEU A 45 23.88 -4.86 -2.06
N ASP A 46 23.59 -4.34 -0.87
CA ASP A 46 24.51 -3.50 -0.08
C ASP A 46 25.23 -4.24 1.05
N ASP A 47 24.68 -5.34 1.53
CA ASP A 47 25.25 -6.16 2.59
C ASP A 47 25.13 -7.64 2.22
N ASN A 48 26.07 -8.49 2.65
CA ASN A 48 25.98 -9.95 2.52
C ASN A 48 24.82 -10.56 3.37
N ASN A 49 23.79 -9.78 3.67
CA ASN A 49 22.63 -10.18 4.43
C ASN A 49 21.55 -10.73 3.50
N GLN A 50 20.94 -11.83 3.91
CA GLN A 50 19.77 -12.37 3.23
C GLN A 50 18.51 -11.65 3.73
N ILE A 51 17.67 -11.21 2.81
CA ILE A 51 16.35 -10.62 3.09
C ILE A 51 15.31 -11.68 2.76
N GLU A 52 14.49 -12.04 3.73
CA GLU A 52 13.30 -12.84 3.49
C GLU A 52 12.20 -11.94 2.92
N PHE A 53 11.82 -12.16 1.66
CA PHE A 53 10.73 -11.42 1.02
C PHE A 53 9.40 -11.83 1.60
N GLN A 54 8.72 -10.87 2.21
CA GLN A 54 7.31 -10.99 2.55
C GLN A 54 6.47 -10.50 1.37
N TYR A 55 5.34 -11.16 1.12
CA TYR A 55 4.39 -10.71 0.11
C TYR A 55 3.78 -9.36 0.51
N GLY A 56 3.73 -8.43 -0.42
CA GLY A 56 3.21 -7.09 -0.24
C GLY A 56 3.93 -6.06 -1.10
N SER A 57 3.76 -4.80 -0.76
CA SER A 57 4.34 -3.68 -1.48
C SER A 57 5.82 -3.50 -1.15
N TRP A 58 6.67 -3.42 -2.17
CA TRP A 58 8.11 -3.25 -2.06
C TRP A 58 8.59 -2.06 -2.89
N PRO A 59 8.81 -0.87 -2.27
CA PRO A 59 9.30 0.31 -2.98
C PRO A 59 10.65 0.09 -3.69
N GLN A 60 11.50 -0.74 -3.10
CA GLN A 60 12.81 -1.07 -3.67
C GLN A 60 12.71 -1.73 -5.06
N LEU A 61 11.58 -2.39 -5.35
CA LEU A 61 11.33 -2.94 -6.68
C LEU A 61 11.14 -1.87 -7.77
N GLY A 62 11.02 -0.59 -7.41
CA GLY A 62 11.11 0.53 -8.35
C GLY A 62 12.55 0.87 -8.77
N ASP A 63 13.57 0.37 -8.06
CA ASP A 63 14.96 0.44 -8.46
C ASP A 63 15.27 -0.67 -9.47
N VAL A 64 15.70 -0.29 -10.67
CA VAL A 64 15.98 -1.22 -11.78
C VAL A 64 17.03 -2.26 -11.41
N ASN A 65 18.09 -1.85 -10.68
CA ASN A 65 19.17 -2.77 -10.31
C ASN A 65 18.68 -3.78 -9.26
N PHE A 66 17.92 -3.31 -8.27
CA PHE A 66 17.33 -4.17 -7.27
C PHE A 66 16.33 -5.13 -7.89
N PHE A 67 15.43 -4.64 -8.76
CA PHE A 67 14.50 -5.48 -9.50
C PHE A 67 15.19 -6.54 -10.33
N ASN A 68 16.22 -6.16 -11.10
CA ASN A 68 16.98 -7.12 -11.93
C ASN A 68 17.69 -8.19 -11.07
N ASN A 69 18.18 -7.83 -9.89
CA ASN A 69 18.76 -8.78 -8.94
C ASN A 69 17.72 -9.78 -8.44
N VAL A 70 16.53 -9.28 -8.04
CA VAL A 70 15.41 -10.13 -7.62
C VAL A 70 14.99 -11.08 -8.75
N LEU A 71 14.79 -10.53 -9.94
CA LEU A 71 14.41 -11.31 -11.13
C LEU A 71 15.44 -12.39 -11.48
N LYS A 72 16.73 -12.06 -11.38
CA LYS A 72 17.82 -13.01 -11.57
C LYS A 72 17.75 -14.15 -10.55
N GLN A 73 17.57 -13.82 -9.27
CA GLN A 73 17.50 -14.84 -8.21
C GLN A 73 16.27 -15.74 -8.35
N PHE A 74 15.12 -15.20 -8.79
CA PHE A 74 13.93 -16.00 -9.08
C PHE A 74 14.20 -17.03 -10.19
N LYS A 75 14.88 -16.61 -11.26
CA LYS A 75 15.28 -17.49 -12.36
C LYS A 75 16.28 -18.56 -11.92
N GLU A 76 17.33 -18.18 -11.20
CA GLU A 76 18.38 -19.09 -10.72
C GLU A 76 17.83 -20.13 -9.73
N ASN A 77 16.88 -19.72 -8.87
CA ASN A 77 16.22 -20.61 -7.92
C ASN A 77 15.05 -21.41 -8.55
N LYS A 78 14.84 -21.27 -9.87
CA LYS A 78 13.79 -21.98 -10.63
C LYS A 78 12.39 -21.80 -10.05
N ILE A 79 12.08 -20.57 -9.60
CA ILE A 79 10.78 -20.23 -9.06
C ILE A 79 9.79 -20.07 -10.22
N ASP A 80 8.55 -20.57 -10.05
CA ASP A 80 7.43 -20.27 -10.91
C ASP A 80 6.85 -18.92 -10.48
N PHE A 81 6.70 -17.94 -11.38
CA PHE A 81 6.16 -16.63 -11.03
C PHE A 81 5.58 -15.88 -12.24
N VAL A 82 4.80 -14.87 -11.95
CA VAL A 82 4.31 -13.89 -12.92
C VAL A 82 5.11 -12.60 -12.74
N GLU A 83 5.64 -12.05 -13.82
CA GLU A 83 6.25 -10.72 -13.89
C GLU A 83 5.27 -9.76 -14.58
N ALA A 84 4.97 -8.62 -13.98
CA ALA A 84 4.19 -7.55 -14.58
C ALA A 84 5.03 -6.27 -14.64
N ASP A 85 5.61 -5.98 -15.79
CA ASP A 85 6.34 -4.74 -16.07
C ASP A 85 5.35 -3.67 -16.52
N LEU A 86 5.08 -2.73 -15.62
CA LEU A 86 4.11 -1.64 -15.84
C LEU A 86 4.66 -0.52 -16.72
N ASP A 87 5.98 -0.44 -16.93
CA ASP A 87 6.58 0.56 -17.81
C ASP A 87 6.60 0.07 -19.26
N GLN A 88 7.02 -1.17 -19.48
CA GLN A 88 6.97 -1.79 -20.80
C GLN A 88 5.58 -2.28 -21.19
N MET A 89 4.60 -2.22 -20.25
CA MET A 89 3.26 -2.75 -20.46
C MET A 89 3.27 -4.22 -20.88
N LYS A 90 4.09 -5.04 -20.20
CA LYS A 90 4.27 -6.47 -20.47
C LYS A 90 3.95 -7.30 -19.24
N LEU A 91 3.35 -8.46 -19.45
CA LEU A 91 3.17 -9.48 -18.43
C LEU A 91 3.77 -10.79 -18.93
N ALA A 92 4.62 -11.42 -18.13
CA ALA A 92 5.25 -12.68 -18.46
C ALA A 92 5.01 -13.74 -17.38
N VAL A 93 4.89 -15.00 -17.79
CA VAL A 93 4.87 -16.16 -16.88
C VAL A 93 6.18 -16.89 -17.01
N PHE A 94 6.74 -17.26 -15.88
CA PHE A 94 7.96 -18.06 -15.76
C PHE A 94 7.62 -19.38 -15.06
N GLU A 95 8.09 -20.48 -15.62
CA GLU A 95 8.02 -21.82 -15.05
C GLU A 95 9.44 -22.37 -14.93
N ASN A 96 9.80 -22.87 -13.74
CA ASN A 96 11.17 -23.28 -13.40
C ASN A 96 12.23 -22.21 -13.71
N GLY A 97 11.88 -20.92 -13.56
CA GLY A 97 12.74 -19.77 -13.86
C GLY A 97 12.88 -19.43 -15.35
N GLU A 98 12.27 -20.17 -16.25
CA GLU A 98 12.27 -19.94 -17.70
C GLU A 98 10.99 -19.22 -18.14
N LYS A 99 11.11 -18.20 -19.02
CA LYS A 99 9.95 -17.47 -19.55
C LYS A 99 9.19 -18.37 -20.51
N THR A 100 7.96 -18.75 -20.15
CA THR A 100 7.10 -19.63 -20.98
C THR A 100 6.07 -18.84 -21.79
N LYS A 101 5.63 -17.68 -21.29
CA LYS A 101 4.67 -16.83 -21.99
C LYS A 101 4.96 -15.35 -21.72
N GLU A 102 4.72 -14.51 -22.72
CA GLU A 102 4.70 -13.04 -22.58
C GLU A 102 3.52 -12.46 -23.36
N VAL A 103 2.81 -11.51 -22.75
CA VAL A 103 1.64 -10.85 -23.32
C VAL A 103 1.67 -9.34 -23.05
N ASN A 104 0.86 -8.57 -23.79
CA ASN A 104 0.76 -7.13 -23.58
C ASN A 104 -0.26 -6.80 -22.49
N ILE A 105 0.09 -5.90 -21.59
CA ILE A 105 -0.86 -5.24 -20.69
C ILE A 105 -1.59 -4.17 -21.50
N THR A 106 -2.91 -4.23 -21.55
CA THR A 106 -3.71 -3.27 -22.30
C THR A 106 -3.99 -2.00 -21.51
N THR A 107 -4.25 -2.12 -20.20
CA THR A 107 -4.41 -0.98 -19.28
C THR A 107 -3.97 -1.36 -17.87
N LYS A 108 -3.57 -0.35 -17.11
CA LYS A 108 -3.26 -0.42 -15.68
C LYS A 108 -3.98 0.69 -14.90
N GLY A 109 -3.80 0.74 -13.60
CA GLY A 109 -4.26 1.85 -12.76
C GLY A 109 -3.64 3.19 -13.18
N ARG A 110 -4.39 4.27 -12.99
CA ARG A 110 -3.89 5.62 -13.25
C ARG A 110 -2.90 6.02 -12.15
N GLU A 111 -1.75 6.49 -12.56
CA GLU A 111 -0.72 7.00 -11.66
C GLU A 111 -1.23 8.18 -10.82
N GLY A 112 -0.90 8.19 -9.53
CA GLY A 112 -1.35 9.21 -8.58
C GLY A 112 -2.81 9.08 -8.13
N SER A 113 -3.58 8.11 -8.64
CA SER A 113 -4.94 7.84 -8.17
C SER A 113 -4.94 6.87 -6.98
N TRP A 114 -6.05 6.82 -6.23
CA TRP A 114 -6.21 5.87 -5.14
C TRP A 114 -6.23 4.39 -5.60
N TRP A 115 -6.46 4.17 -6.88
CA TRP A 115 -6.46 2.87 -7.55
C TRP A 115 -5.25 2.67 -8.47
N GLU A 116 -4.12 3.33 -8.20
CA GLU A 116 -2.84 3.05 -8.88
C GLU A 116 -2.42 1.59 -8.65
N THR A 117 -1.94 0.93 -9.71
CA THR A 117 -1.49 -0.47 -9.60
C THR A 117 -0.25 -0.54 -8.69
N PRO A 118 -0.29 -1.30 -7.57
CA PRO A 118 0.80 -1.31 -6.61
C PRO A 118 2.01 -2.11 -7.12
N VAL A 119 3.21 -1.55 -6.91
CA VAL A 119 4.49 -2.22 -7.13
C VAL A 119 4.81 -3.09 -5.91
N GLY A 120 5.25 -4.32 -6.13
CA GLY A 120 5.55 -5.22 -5.03
C GLY A 120 5.73 -6.67 -5.45
N LEU A 121 5.90 -7.52 -4.46
CA LEU A 121 5.85 -8.96 -4.58
C LEU A 121 4.56 -9.46 -3.94
N TYR A 122 3.67 -9.95 -4.74
CA TYR A 122 2.37 -10.47 -4.35
C TYR A 122 2.28 -11.97 -4.64
N LYS A 123 1.15 -12.57 -4.38
CA LYS A 123 0.85 -13.95 -4.79
C LYS A 123 -0.56 -14.04 -5.31
N ILE A 124 -0.82 -15.00 -6.17
CA ILE A 124 -2.19 -15.28 -6.60
C ILE A 124 -2.98 -15.82 -5.40
N GLU A 125 -3.90 -15.02 -4.90
CA GLU A 125 -4.76 -15.37 -3.74
C GLU A 125 -5.96 -16.20 -4.14
N ALA A 126 -6.52 -15.91 -5.33
CA ALA A 126 -7.70 -16.61 -5.86
C ALA A 126 -7.77 -16.50 -7.39
N LYS A 127 -8.46 -17.48 -8.00
CA LYS A 127 -8.75 -17.53 -9.44
C LYS A 127 -10.25 -17.63 -9.66
N TYR A 128 -10.78 -16.80 -10.56
CA TYR A 128 -12.20 -16.85 -10.94
C TYR A 128 -12.32 -16.84 -12.47
N PRO A 129 -13.01 -17.81 -13.11
CA PRO A 129 -13.26 -17.75 -14.55
C PRO A 129 -13.96 -16.45 -14.96
N LYS A 130 -14.75 -15.90 -14.04
CA LYS A 130 -15.45 -14.62 -14.17
C LYS A 130 -15.70 -14.02 -12.79
N ALA A 131 -15.02 -12.93 -12.44
CA ALA A 131 -15.29 -12.16 -11.24
C ALA A 131 -16.27 -11.04 -11.53
N TYR A 132 -16.96 -10.55 -10.49
CA TYR A 132 -17.81 -9.36 -10.56
C TYR A 132 -17.29 -8.29 -9.62
N SER A 133 -17.01 -7.10 -10.17
CA SER A 133 -16.67 -5.93 -9.40
C SER A 133 -17.94 -5.16 -9.05
N SER A 134 -18.32 -5.12 -7.79
CA SER A 134 -19.43 -4.30 -7.31
C SER A 134 -19.11 -2.80 -7.38
N PHE A 135 -17.83 -2.43 -7.37
CA PHE A 135 -17.35 -1.06 -7.54
C PHE A 135 -17.61 -0.55 -8.95
N GLY A 136 -17.14 -1.29 -9.96
CA GLY A 136 -17.32 -0.89 -11.37
C GLY A 136 -18.65 -1.35 -11.99
N GLY A 137 -19.42 -2.19 -11.31
CA GLY A 137 -20.62 -2.81 -11.85
C GLY A 137 -20.34 -3.68 -13.08
N VAL A 138 -19.17 -4.33 -13.15
CA VAL A 138 -18.66 -5.02 -14.34
C VAL A 138 -18.24 -6.46 -14.03
N TYR A 139 -18.33 -7.30 -15.04
CA TYR A 139 -17.74 -8.63 -15.06
C TYR A 139 -16.33 -8.57 -15.63
N MET A 140 -15.42 -9.31 -15.00
CA MET A 140 -14.01 -9.42 -15.36
C MET A 140 -13.71 -10.89 -15.69
N PRO A 141 -13.47 -11.25 -16.96
CA PRO A 141 -13.17 -12.62 -17.34
C PRO A 141 -11.75 -13.02 -16.94
N TYR A 142 -11.53 -14.29 -16.62
CA TYR A 142 -10.21 -14.88 -16.33
C TYR A 142 -9.44 -14.13 -15.25
N SER A 143 -10.10 -13.88 -14.12
CA SER A 143 -9.58 -13.06 -13.03
C SER A 143 -8.65 -13.83 -12.11
N LEU A 144 -7.46 -13.27 -11.89
CA LEU A 144 -6.44 -13.69 -10.94
C LEU A 144 -6.32 -12.57 -9.89
N VAL A 145 -6.75 -12.82 -8.66
CA VAL A 145 -6.60 -11.88 -7.54
C VAL A 145 -5.17 -11.98 -7.04
N PHE A 146 -4.45 -10.86 -6.94
CA PHE A 146 -3.08 -10.86 -6.44
C PHE A 146 -2.85 -9.96 -5.22
N GLU A 147 -3.73 -8.99 -4.98
CA GLU A 147 -3.69 -8.13 -3.78
C GLU A 147 -5.03 -7.43 -3.58
N GLY A 148 -5.77 -7.73 -2.51
CA GLY A 148 -7.02 -7.06 -2.18
C GLY A 148 -8.00 -6.94 -3.36
N ASN A 149 -8.19 -5.72 -3.88
CA ASN A 149 -9.06 -5.45 -5.03
C ASN A 149 -8.30 -5.39 -6.38
N PHE A 150 -7.01 -5.72 -6.39
CA PHE A 150 -6.18 -5.70 -7.60
C PHE A 150 -6.14 -7.08 -8.24
N LEU A 151 -6.52 -7.14 -9.50
CA LEU A 151 -6.61 -8.37 -10.27
C LEU A 151 -5.87 -8.24 -11.61
N ILE A 152 -5.41 -9.38 -12.13
CA ILE A 152 -5.07 -9.54 -13.55
C ILE A 152 -6.29 -10.17 -14.21
N HIS A 153 -6.82 -9.58 -15.30
CA HIS A 153 -8.04 -10.09 -15.96
C HIS A 153 -8.15 -9.64 -17.42
N GLY A 154 -9.03 -10.26 -18.16
CA GLY A 154 -9.38 -9.88 -19.53
C GLY A 154 -10.21 -8.60 -19.61
N GLN A 155 -10.73 -8.28 -20.79
CA GLN A 155 -11.49 -7.07 -21.04
C GLN A 155 -12.80 -7.06 -20.23
N PRO A 156 -13.02 -6.13 -19.29
CA PRO A 156 -14.23 -6.09 -18.48
C PRO A 156 -15.44 -5.63 -19.29
N TYR A 157 -16.64 -6.06 -18.88
CA TYR A 157 -17.88 -5.72 -19.53
C TYR A 157 -19.03 -5.54 -18.54
N TYR A 158 -19.96 -4.67 -18.86
CA TYR A 158 -21.18 -4.43 -18.10
C TYR A 158 -22.18 -5.60 -18.22
N PRO A 159 -23.16 -5.72 -17.29
CA PRO A 159 -24.17 -6.79 -17.36
C PRO A 159 -24.95 -6.87 -18.68
N ASN A 160 -25.03 -5.76 -19.43
CA ASN A 160 -25.62 -5.70 -20.76
C ASN A 160 -24.68 -6.17 -21.90
N GLY A 161 -23.49 -6.68 -21.57
CA GLY A 161 -22.50 -7.17 -22.52
C GLY A 161 -21.59 -6.09 -23.15
N LYS A 162 -21.82 -4.78 -22.87
CA LYS A 162 -20.99 -3.70 -23.40
C LYS A 162 -19.61 -3.73 -22.76
N LYS A 163 -18.53 -3.76 -23.56
CA LYS A 163 -17.15 -3.69 -23.07
C LYS A 163 -16.85 -2.32 -22.45
N VAL A 164 -16.03 -2.31 -21.39
CA VAL A 164 -15.55 -1.07 -20.76
C VAL A 164 -14.50 -0.44 -21.66
N SER A 165 -14.66 0.82 -22.03
CA SER A 165 -13.76 1.53 -22.96
C SER A 165 -12.79 2.50 -22.25
N SER A 166 -12.68 2.45 -20.91
CA SER A 166 -11.80 3.37 -20.17
C SER A 166 -10.32 3.14 -20.49
N GLN A 167 -9.59 4.24 -20.64
CA GLN A 167 -8.13 4.25 -20.87
C GLN A 167 -7.34 3.67 -19.69
N TYR A 168 -7.89 3.78 -18.47
CA TYR A 168 -7.31 3.24 -17.24
C TYR A 168 -8.22 2.16 -16.65
N SER A 169 -7.62 1.25 -15.89
CA SER A 169 -8.36 0.30 -15.07
C SER A 169 -8.69 0.92 -13.70
N GLY A 170 -9.43 0.24 -12.86
CA GLY A 170 -9.55 0.55 -11.43
C GLY A 170 -8.40 -0.04 -10.60
N GLY A 171 -7.17 0.01 -11.11
CA GLY A 171 -5.97 -0.54 -10.49
C GLY A 171 -5.58 -1.94 -10.98
N CYS A 172 -6.50 -2.66 -11.62
CA CYS A 172 -6.23 -3.98 -12.15
C CYS A 172 -5.30 -3.93 -13.39
N ILE A 173 -4.60 -5.02 -13.64
CA ILE A 173 -3.83 -5.26 -14.85
C ILE A 173 -4.76 -5.92 -15.87
N ARG A 174 -5.10 -5.21 -16.96
CA ARG A 174 -5.95 -5.74 -18.02
C ARG A 174 -5.12 -6.33 -19.15
N LEU A 175 -5.59 -7.45 -19.65
CA LEU A 175 -5.05 -8.15 -20.83
C LEU A 175 -6.12 -8.23 -21.91
N ALA A 176 -5.75 -8.61 -23.13
CA ALA A 176 -6.71 -9.10 -24.11
C ALA A 176 -7.39 -10.39 -23.60
N ASP A 177 -8.60 -10.69 -24.06
CA ASP A 177 -9.37 -11.83 -23.53
C ASP A 177 -8.67 -13.17 -23.80
N GLU A 178 -8.05 -13.33 -24.97
CA GLU A 178 -7.30 -14.52 -25.34
C GLU A 178 -6.06 -14.67 -24.45
N ASP A 179 -5.28 -13.59 -24.28
CA ASP A 179 -4.08 -13.56 -23.43
C ASP A 179 -4.45 -13.83 -21.96
N ALA A 180 -5.52 -13.20 -21.47
CA ALA A 180 -5.98 -13.41 -20.09
C ALA A 180 -6.38 -14.87 -19.84
N LYS A 181 -7.00 -15.53 -20.82
CA LYS A 181 -7.34 -16.95 -20.73
C LYS A 181 -6.09 -17.82 -20.64
N GLU A 182 -5.10 -17.59 -21.50
CA GLU A 182 -3.85 -18.36 -21.49
C GLU A 182 -3.08 -18.18 -20.18
N ILE A 183 -2.95 -16.93 -19.69
CA ILE A 183 -2.32 -16.64 -18.40
C ILE A 183 -3.09 -17.28 -17.25
N TYR A 184 -4.43 -17.21 -17.28
CA TYR A 184 -5.28 -17.87 -16.29
C TYR A 184 -5.06 -19.38 -16.23
N ASP A 185 -4.90 -20.03 -17.37
CA ASP A 185 -4.71 -21.49 -17.43
C ASP A 185 -3.30 -21.92 -16.94
N LEU A 186 -2.26 -21.09 -17.16
CA LEU A 186 -0.88 -21.35 -16.73
C LEU A 186 -0.63 -21.08 -15.23
N VAL A 187 -1.32 -20.11 -14.66
CA VAL A 187 -1.03 -19.60 -13.30
C VAL A 187 -1.81 -20.37 -12.24
N SER A 188 -1.18 -20.72 -11.13
CA SER A 188 -1.78 -21.41 -9.98
C SER A 188 -1.97 -20.47 -8.78
N VAL A 189 -2.92 -20.79 -7.88
CA VAL A 189 -3.05 -20.11 -6.58
C VAL A 189 -1.76 -20.33 -5.77
N GLY A 190 -1.29 -19.26 -5.13
CA GLY A 190 -0.01 -19.23 -4.41
C GLY A 190 1.18 -18.82 -5.25
N MET A 191 1.10 -18.82 -6.59
CA MET A 191 2.20 -18.40 -7.47
C MET A 191 2.56 -16.94 -7.22
N PRO A 192 3.86 -16.59 -7.02
CA PRO A 192 4.32 -15.23 -6.86
C PRO A 192 4.00 -14.33 -8.06
N VAL A 193 3.66 -13.07 -7.79
CA VAL A 193 3.44 -12.02 -8.79
C VAL A 193 4.38 -10.86 -8.48
N LEU A 194 5.38 -10.67 -9.33
CA LEU A 194 6.36 -9.60 -9.24
C LEU A 194 5.88 -8.42 -10.10
N VAL A 195 5.38 -7.37 -9.46
CA VAL A 195 4.91 -6.16 -10.14
C VAL A 195 5.99 -5.11 -10.08
N PHE A 196 6.47 -4.68 -11.24
CA PHE A 196 7.52 -3.70 -11.44
C PHE A 196 7.00 -2.43 -12.11
N LYS A 197 7.51 -1.30 -11.64
CA LYS A 197 7.41 0.01 -12.28
C LYS A 197 8.68 0.77 -11.94
N LYS A 198 9.41 1.22 -12.95
CA LYS A 198 10.61 2.01 -12.74
C LYS A 198 10.28 3.30 -12.00
N ALA A 199 10.85 3.49 -10.83
CA ALA A 199 10.61 4.68 -10.02
C ALA A 199 11.58 5.82 -10.38
N PHE A 200 12.83 5.49 -10.72
CA PHE A 200 13.88 6.48 -10.99
C PHE A 200 15.08 5.86 -11.69
N ASP A 201 15.87 6.71 -12.32
CA ASP A 201 17.22 6.35 -12.80
C ASP A 201 18.23 6.50 -11.66
N VAL A 202 19.20 5.61 -11.59
CA VAL A 202 20.31 5.73 -10.63
C VAL A 202 21.23 6.85 -11.13
N GLU A 203 21.25 7.97 -10.40
CA GLU A 203 22.08 9.13 -10.70
C GLU A 203 23.27 9.21 -9.73
N LYS A 204 24.41 9.64 -10.22
CA LYS A 204 25.59 9.91 -9.39
C LYS A 204 25.65 11.39 -9.06
N SER A 205 25.69 11.74 -7.77
CA SER A 205 25.83 13.10 -7.30
C SER A 205 26.82 13.20 -6.15
N THR A 206 27.56 14.33 -6.07
CA THR A 206 28.54 14.61 -5.02
C THR A 206 28.23 15.93 -4.31
N TYR A 207 28.37 15.97 -2.98
CA TYR A 207 27.94 17.10 -2.15
C TYR A 207 28.96 17.47 -1.04
N GLN A 208 28.99 18.77 -0.62
CA GLN A 208 29.76 19.27 0.52
C GLN A 208 28.88 20.09 1.46
N TYR A 209 29.11 20.04 2.81
CA TYR A 209 28.13 20.55 3.79
C TYR A 209 28.70 21.14 5.10
N LYS A 210 27.86 21.99 5.73
CA LYS A 210 27.95 22.36 7.15
C LYS A 210 26.62 22.03 7.83
N ILE A 211 26.67 21.15 8.83
CA ILE A 211 25.48 20.62 9.50
C ILE A 211 24.74 21.70 10.30
N PRO A 212 23.41 21.89 10.14
CA PRO A 212 22.62 22.81 10.95
C PRO A 212 22.39 22.28 12.38
N GLU A 213 22.23 23.19 13.34
CA GLU A 213 21.79 22.83 14.68
C GLU A 213 20.29 22.53 14.69
N LEU A 214 19.94 21.27 14.99
CA LEU A 214 18.58 20.75 15.04
C LEU A 214 18.22 20.29 16.46
N THR A 215 16.95 20.48 16.83
CA THR A 215 16.43 20.05 18.14
C THR A 215 15.92 18.61 18.15
N ALA A 216 15.72 18.03 16.97
CA ALA A 216 15.32 16.63 16.82
C ALA A 216 16.38 15.66 17.35
N GLU A 217 15.94 14.65 18.10
CA GLU A 217 16.83 13.64 18.67
C GLU A 217 17.28 12.61 17.63
N ALA A 218 16.43 12.29 16.64
CA ALA A 218 16.75 11.48 15.48
C ALA A 218 16.16 12.10 14.22
N TYR A 219 16.92 12.06 13.12
CA TYR A 219 16.48 12.61 11.84
C TYR A 219 17.18 11.96 10.66
N MET A 220 16.55 12.09 9.49
CA MET A 220 17.12 11.72 8.19
C MET A 220 16.57 12.65 7.12
N VAL A 221 17.46 13.16 6.26
CA VAL A 221 17.11 13.92 5.07
C VAL A 221 17.75 13.22 3.88
N ALA A 222 16.96 12.76 2.93
CA ALA A 222 17.48 11.99 1.81
C ALA A 222 16.66 12.18 0.54
N ASP A 223 17.36 12.13 -0.59
CA ASP A 223 16.77 12.16 -1.93
C ASP A 223 16.06 10.83 -2.21
N LEU A 224 14.79 10.91 -2.63
CA LEU A 224 13.97 9.72 -2.89
C LEU A 224 14.34 9.01 -4.20
N LYS A 225 14.98 9.71 -5.15
CA LYS A 225 15.35 9.13 -6.44
C LYS A 225 16.66 8.31 -6.38
N ASN A 226 17.70 8.85 -5.76
CA ASN A 226 19.03 8.24 -5.77
C ASN A 226 19.50 7.74 -4.39
N ASN A 227 18.66 7.84 -3.35
CA ASN A 227 18.94 7.45 -1.97
C ASN A 227 20.10 8.24 -1.31
N PHE A 228 20.52 9.36 -1.88
CA PHE A 228 21.57 10.18 -1.29
C PHE A 228 21.10 10.80 0.04
N VAL A 229 21.85 10.56 1.09
CA VAL A 229 21.57 11.07 2.44
C VAL A 229 22.28 12.41 2.65
N PHE A 230 21.51 13.49 2.76
CA PHE A 230 22.04 14.84 3.01
C PHE A 230 22.40 15.04 4.47
N LEU A 231 21.52 14.57 5.38
CA LEU A 231 21.66 14.69 6.83
C LEU A 231 21.12 13.46 7.51
N GLU A 232 21.82 13.00 8.55
CA GLU A 232 21.30 11.95 9.42
C GLU A 232 21.83 12.07 10.86
N LYS A 233 21.03 11.62 11.80
CA LYS A 233 21.42 11.39 13.19
C LYS A 233 20.52 10.30 13.78
N ASN A 234 21.11 9.33 14.41
CA ASN A 234 20.39 8.22 15.06
C ASN A 234 19.36 7.56 14.12
N ARG A 235 19.69 7.42 12.82
CA ARG A 235 18.75 6.97 11.77
C ARG A 235 18.10 5.63 12.03
N ALA A 236 18.78 4.72 12.78
CA ALA A 236 18.28 3.39 13.12
C ALA A 236 17.65 3.32 14.53
N GLN A 237 17.55 4.46 15.23
CA GLN A 237 16.98 4.47 16.58
C GLN A 237 15.45 4.52 16.52
N ALA A 238 14.78 3.48 17.04
CA ALA A 238 13.34 3.43 17.15
C ALA A 238 12.84 4.43 18.20
N MET A 239 11.85 5.22 17.81
CA MET A 239 11.21 6.23 18.66
C MET A 239 9.70 6.28 18.42
N PRO A 240 8.90 6.73 19.41
CA PRO A 240 7.47 6.96 19.22
C PRO A 240 7.22 7.97 18.10
N ILE A 241 6.36 7.62 17.14
CA ILE A 241 6.11 8.42 15.93
C ILE A 241 4.78 9.16 15.92
N ALA A 242 3.96 8.99 16.97
CA ALA A 242 2.65 9.63 17.09
C ALA A 242 1.81 9.49 15.79
N SER A 243 1.17 10.58 15.37
CA SER A 243 0.24 10.57 14.22
C SER A 243 0.88 10.30 12.85
N ILE A 244 2.20 10.15 12.73
CA ILE A 244 2.82 9.59 11.51
C ILE A 244 2.25 8.19 11.22
N THR A 245 1.89 7.43 12.26
CA THR A 245 1.18 6.14 12.21
C THR A 245 0.00 6.15 11.23
N LYS A 246 -0.73 7.26 11.14
CA LYS A 246 -1.93 7.38 10.29
C LYS A 246 -1.66 7.22 8.79
N LEU A 247 -0.41 7.39 8.36
CA LEU A 247 -0.01 7.11 6.98
C LEU A 247 -0.12 5.61 6.67
N ILE A 248 0.36 4.74 7.55
CA ILE A 248 0.24 3.28 7.38
C ILE A 248 -1.22 2.84 7.52
N THR A 249 -1.96 3.38 8.49
CA THR A 249 -3.40 3.11 8.63
C THR A 249 -4.16 3.42 7.34
N SER A 250 -3.84 4.55 6.70
CA SER A 250 -4.47 4.91 5.42
C SER A 250 -4.13 3.95 4.29
N LEU A 251 -2.90 3.46 4.23
CA LEU A 251 -2.48 2.45 3.23
C LEU A 251 -3.29 1.16 3.39
N VAL A 252 -3.36 0.62 4.60
CA VAL A 252 -4.17 -0.57 4.91
C VAL A 252 -5.63 -0.37 4.52
N VAL A 253 -6.22 0.77 4.86
CA VAL A 253 -7.61 1.06 4.50
C VAL A 253 -7.81 1.09 3.00
N LEU A 254 -6.90 1.73 2.25
CA LEU A 254 -6.97 1.82 0.79
C LEU A 254 -6.83 0.46 0.09
N ASP A 255 -6.02 -0.43 0.64
CA ASP A 255 -5.78 -1.75 0.04
C ASP A 255 -6.98 -2.69 0.22
N TYR A 256 -7.74 -2.54 1.31
CA TYR A 256 -8.81 -3.48 1.68
C TYR A 256 -10.24 -2.93 1.56
N THR A 257 -10.43 -1.66 1.13
CA THR A 257 -11.75 -1.05 1.11
C THR A 257 -12.02 -0.23 -0.16
N ASN A 258 -13.30 0.02 -0.39
CA ASN A 258 -13.73 1.01 -1.39
C ASN A 258 -13.96 2.36 -0.70
N ILE A 259 -13.28 3.41 -1.16
CA ILE A 259 -13.31 4.75 -0.54
C ILE A 259 -14.68 5.41 -0.55
N GLU A 260 -15.57 5.06 -1.47
CA GLU A 260 -16.94 5.61 -1.54
C GLU A 260 -17.92 4.87 -0.62
N ARG A 261 -17.49 3.77 0.00
CA ARG A 261 -18.34 3.00 0.90
C ARG A 261 -18.72 3.80 2.13
N LEU A 262 -20.02 3.82 2.44
CA LEU A 262 -20.55 4.41 3.66
C LEU A 262 -20.47 3.41 4.81
N ILE A 263 -19.83 3.80 5.90
CA ILE A 263 -19.78 3.03 7.15
C ILE A 263 -20.36 3.83 8.31
N SER A 264 -20.73 3.13 9.38
CA SER A 264 -21.24 3.78 10.59
C SER A 264 -20.11 4.07 11.56
N VAL A 265 -20.14 5.24 12.17
CA VAL A 265 -19.25 5.58 13.29
C VAL A 265 -19.68 4.81 14.54
N PRO A 266 -18.84 3.95 15.11
CA PRO A 266 -19.16 3.19 16.30
C PRO A 266 -19.00 4.05 17.57
N SER A 267 -19.59 3.61 18.69
CA SER A 267 -19.57 4.39 19.94
C SER A 267 -18.17 4.54 20.55
N ASP A 268 -17.33 3.54 20.38
CA ASP A 268 -15.95 3.49 20.87
C ASP A 268 -14.96 4.33 20.03
N ALA A 269 -15.40 4.82 18.87
CA ALA A 269 -14.60 5.72 18.05
C ALA A 269 -14.56 7.16 18.59
N LEU A 270 -15.48 7.57 19.43
CA LEU A 270 -15.50 8.93 20.00
C LEU A 270 -14.45 9.10 21.10
N VAL A 271 -13.21 9.15 20.67
CA VAL A 271 -12.02 9.39 21.51
C VAL A 271 -11.56 10.84 21.37
N PHE A 272 -10.63 11.26 22.26
CA PHE A 272 -10.05 12.60 22.15
C PHE A 272 -9.40 12.84 20.78
N THR A 273 -9.81 13.94 20.14
CA THR A 273 -9.23 14.47 18.90
C THR A 273 -9.25 15.99 18.92
N SER A 274 -8.33 16.65 18.22
CA SER A 274 -8.21 18.12 18.23
C SER A 274 -9.42 18.81 17.58
N VAL A 275 -10.02 18.17 16.57
CA VAL A 275 -11.18 18.70 15.83
C VAL A 275 -12.25 17.60 15.79
N PRO A 276 -13.16 17.53 16.78
CA PRO A 276 -14.23 16.54 16.80
C PRO A 276 -15.24 16.82 15.67
N ARG A 277 -15.51 15.82 14.84
CA ARG A 277 -16.38 15.91 13.65
C ARG A 277 -17.46 14.85 13.62
N LEU A 278 -17.25 13.71 14.31
CA LEU A 278 -18.05 12.52 14.14
C LEU A 278 -19.11 12.38 15.23
N LYS A 279 -20.20 11.67 14.91
CA LYS A 279 -21.29 11.34 15.86
C LYS A 279 -21.56 9.83 15.76
N VAL A 280 -21.87 9.20 16.89
CA VAL A 280 -22.26 7.77 16.92
C VAL A 280 -23.40 7.49 15.95
N GLY A 281 -23.27 6.43 15.17
CA GLY A 281 -24.25 6.02 14.17
C GLY A 281 -24.25 6.85 12.88
N GLN A 282 -23.46 7.93 12.78
CA GLN A 282 -23.32 8.70 11.55
C GLN A 282 -22.85 7.80 10.41
N LYS A 283 -23.51 7.91 9.26
CA LYS A 283 -23.05 7.28 8.00
C LYS A 283 -22.08 8.24 7.31
N ILE A 284 -20.89 7.76 7.02
CA ILE A 284 -19.81 8.57 6.46
C ILE A 284 -19.00 7.72 5.48
N SER A 285 -18.49 8.31 4.41
CA SER A 285 -17.66 7.61 3.43
C SER A 285 -16.26 7.31 4.00
N ILE A 286 -15.65 6.25 3.50
CA ILE A 286 -14.25 5.94 3.84
C ILE A 286 -13.33 7.06 3.36
N LEU A 287 -13.60 7.70 2.23
CA LEU A 287 -12.84 8.86 1.76
C LEU A 287 -12.92 10.05 2.73
N ASP A 288 -14.11 10.38 3.24
CA ASP A 288 -14.25 11.43 4.26
C ASP A 288 -13.45 11.09 5.52
N LEU A 289 -13.51 9.83 5.96
CA LEU A 289 -12.74 9.37 7.12
C LEU A 289 -11.23 9.42 6.88
N LEU A 290 -10.75 9.00 5.70
CA LEU A 290 -9.34 9.13 5.32
C LEU A 290 -8.90 10.60 5.28
N SER A 291 -9.77 11.48 4.79
CA SER A 291 -9.51 12.91 4.75
C SER A 291 -9.43 13.51 6.17
N LEU A 292 -10.37 13.17 7.05
CA LEU A 292 -10.30 13.56 8.47
C LEU A 292 -9.05 13.01 9.17
N LEU A 293 -8.68 11.76 8.88
CA LEU A 293 -7.50 11.09 9.43
C LEU A 293 -6.19 11.80 9.04
N LEU A 294 -6.05 12.14 7.77
CA LEU A 294 -4.79 12.62 7.19
C LEU A 294 -4.67 14.15 7.25
N ILE A 295 -5.75 14.89 7.03
CA ILE A 295 -5.76 16.36 7.02
C ILE A 295 -5.86 16.91 8.44
N GLU A 296 -6.89 16.51 9.20
CA GLU A 296 -7.17 17.02 10.54
C GLU A 296 -6.54 16.18 11.65
N SER A 297 -5.87 15.07 11.27
CA SER A 297 -5.28 14.13 12.24
C SER A 297 -6.30 13.49 13.21
N SER A 298 -7.55 13.29 12.76
CA SER A 298 -8.64 12.78 13.59
C SER A 298 -8.38 11.37 14.13
N ASN A 299 -8.40 11.22 15.45
CA ASN A 299 -8.31 9.91 16.09
C ASN A 299 -9.64 9.15 15.97
N GLU A 300 -10.79 9.85 15.99
CA GLU A 300 -12.12 9.27 15.79
C GLU A 300 -12.21 8.56 14.43
N ALA A 301 -11.68 9.20 13.37
CA ALA A 301 -11.66 8.63 12.04
C ALA A 301 -10.80 7.35 11.99
N GLY A 302 -9.63 7.36 12.63
CA GLY A 302 -8.74 6.19 12.70
C GLY A 302 -9.38 5.00 13.41
N ILE A 303 -10.04 5.21 14.55
CA ILE A 303 -10.77 4.14 15.25
C ILE A 303 -11.95 3.65 14.42
N THR A 304 -12.73 4.55 13.80
CA THR A 304 -13.86 4.17 12.94
C THR A 304 -13.41 3.25 11.79
N LEU A 305 -12.33 3.60 11.12
CA LEU A 305 -11.76 2.82 10.01
C LEU A 305 -11.25 1.46 10.51
N ALA A 306 -10.52 1.44 11.63
CA ALA A 306 -9.99 0.22 12.22
C ALA A 306 -11.11 -0.71 12.71
N THR A 307 -12.14 -0.18 13.35
CA THR A 307 -13.30 -0.97 13.79
C THR A 307 -14.04 -1.59 12.61
N TYR A 308 -14.15 -0.87 11.50
CA TYR A 308 -14.77 -1.40 10.27
C TYR A 308 -14.01 -2.59 9.67
N LEU A 309 -12.68 -2.56 9.67
CA LEU A 309 -11.83 -3.65 9.18
C LEU A 309 -11.65 -4.80 10.19
N GLY A 310 -11.93 -4.53 11.47
CA GLY A 310 -11.59 -5.34 12.63
C GLY A 310 -10.33 -4.79 13.31
N PRO A 311 -10.41 -4.36 14.59
CA PRO A 311 -9.32 -3.65 15.26
C PRO A 311 -8.00 -4.42 15.29
N GLU A 312 -8.01 -5.68 15.73
CA GLU A 312 -6.82 -6.54 15.78
C GLU A 312 -6.26 -6.78 14.37
N LYS A 313 -7.14 -7.17 13.43
CA LYS A 313 -6.76 -7.36 12.03
C LYS A 313 -6.11 -6.11 11.43
N THR A 314 -6.60 -4.92 11.76
CA THR A 314 -6.02 -3.67 11.26
C THR A 314 -4.58 -3.51 11.73
N ILE A 315 -4.30 -3.78 13.02
CA ILE A 315 -2.94 -3.71 13.58
C ILE A 315 -2.02 -4.75 12.92
N ASP A 316 -2.50 -5.98 12.75
CA ASP A 316 -1.75 -7.02 12.05
C ASP A 316 -1.40 -6.59 10.63
N LEU A 317 -2.36 -6.04 9.88
CA LEU A 317 -2.14 -5.54 8.53
C LEU A 317 -1.19 -4.34 8.49
N MET A 318 -1.24 -3.43 9.47
CA MET A 318 -0.30 -2.30 9.57
C MET A 318 1.14 -2.81 9.77
N ASN A 319 1.36 -3.78 10.66
CA ASN A 319 2.67 -4.37 10.88
C ASN A 319 3.14 -5.19 9.68
N TYR A 320 2.24 -5.93 9.04
CA TYR A 320 2.54 -6.65 7.80
C TYR A 320 2.95 -5.66 6.68
N GLN A 321 2.16 -4.60 6.45
CA GLN A 321 2.46 -3.57 5.45
C GLN A 321 3.81 -2.89 5.72
N ALA A 322 4.10 -2.54 6.98
CA ALA A 322 5.37 -1.93 7.35
C ALA A 322 6.56 -2.83 6.95
N LYS A 323 6.51 -4.11 7.31
CA LYS A 323 7.57 -5.07 6.95
C LYS A 323 7.69 -5.25 5.44
N SER A 324 6.56 -5.34 4.73
CA SER A 324 6.56 -5.54 3.28
C SER A 324 7.19 -4.38 2.50
N ILE A 325 7.23 -3.18 3.07
CA ILE A 325 7.91 -2.02 2.47
C ILE A 325 9.30 -1.75 3.06
N GLY A 326 9.84 -2.69 3.86
CA GLY A 326 11.20 -2.62 4.41
C GLY A 326 11.34 -1.81 5.70
N MET A 327 10.26 -1.65 6.48
CA MET A 327 10.28 -0.97 7.78
C MET A 327 10.54 -1.99 8.92
N GLU A 328 11.75 -2.52 8.97
CA GLU A 328 12.12 -3.66 9.83
C GLU A 328 12.07 -3.36 11.34
N ASN A 329 12.30 -2.10 11.72
CA ASN A 329 12.38 -1.66 13.13
C ASN A 329 11.13 -0.85 13.53
N THR A 330 9.99 -1.12 12.85
CA THR A 330 8.71 -0.45 13.07
C THR A 330 7.72 -1.40 13.72
N ASN A 331 6.98 -0.90 14.70
CA ASN A 331 5.91 -1.62 15.37
C ASN A 331 4.69 -0.73 15.58
N PHE A 332 3.50 -1.28 15.35
CA PHE A 332 2.22 -0.62 15.59
C PHE A 332 1.38 -1.44 16.56
N VAL A 333 0.71 -0.75 17.49
CA VAL A 333 -0.23 -1.33 18.45
C VAL A 333 -1.60 -0.62 18.45
N ASP A 334 -1.70 0.55 17.79
CA ASP A 334 -2.96 1.26 17.58
C ASP A 334 -2.97 1.99 16.22
N PRO A 335 -4.15 2.31 15.65
CA PRO A 335 -4.25 2.90 14.31
C PRO A 335 -4.01 4.41 14.26
N ASN A 336 -3.83 5.09 15.39
CA ASN A 336 -3.82 6.55 15.49
C ASN A 336 -2.45 7.14 15.82
N GLY A 337 -1.56 6.33 16.42
CA GLY A 337 -0.32 6.81 17.02
C GLY A 337 -0.54 7.42 18.41
N SER A 338 -1.57 7.03 19.14
CA SER A 338 -1.83 7.46 20.52
C SER A 338 -0.93 6.76 21.52
N SER A 339 -0.58 5.51 21.27
CA SER A 339 0.37 4.76 22.09
C SER A 339 1.81 5.14 21.77
N LEU A 340 2.64 5.18 22.82
CA LEU A 340 4.09 5.34 22.67
C LEU A 340 4.80 4.07 22.14
N GLU A 341 4.08 2.96 22.06
CA GLU A 341 4.56 1.70 21.50
C GLU A 341 4.44 1.67 19.96
N ASN A 342 3.76 2.66 19.35
CA ASN A 342 3.85 2.91 17.92
C ASN A 342 5.21 3.56 17.64
N VAL A 343 6.19 2.74 17.32
CA VAL A 343 7.58 3.15 17.13
C VAL A 343 8.07 2.91 15.71
N SER A 344 8.98 3.75 15.26
CA SER A 344 9.69 3.59 13.98
C SER A 344 11.05 4.29 14.04
N THR A 345 11.87 4.09 13.03
CA THR A 345 13.15 4.76 12.86
C THR A 345 13.10 5.78 11.72
N PRO A 346 13.97 6.79 11.69
CA PRO A 346 14.10 7.67 10.52
C PRO A 346 14.35 6.89 9.22
N LEU A 347 15.12 5.81 9.26
CA LEU A 347 15.38 4.96 8.09
C LEU A 347 14.13 4.25 7.60
N ASP A 348 13.34 3.66 8.51
CA ASP A 348 12.08 3.01 8.15
C ASP A 348 11.05 4.02 7.60
N LEU A 349 10.98 5.20 8.22
CA LEU A 349 10.12 6.28 7.73
C LEU A 349 10.56 6.82 6.36
N TYR A 350 11.84 6.73 6.03
CA TYR A 350 12.35 7.02 4.69
C TYR A 350 11.81 6.00 3.67
N GLN A 351 11.79 4.70 4.01
CA GLN A 351 11.16 3.68 3.15
C GLN A 351 9.67 3.96 2.94
N LEU A 352 8.97 4.36 3.99
CA LEU A 352 7.57 4.79 3.88
C LEU A 352 7.42 6.00 2.95
N ALA A 353 8.25 7.04 3.11
CA ALA A 353 8.23 8.22 2.26
C ALA A 353 8.45 7.86 0.79
N LYS A 354 9.40 6.98 0.51
CA LYS A 354 9.71 6.48 -0.83
C LYS A 354 8.51 5.74 -1.43
N TYR A 355 7.93 4.81 -0.68
CA TYR A 355 6.73 4.07 -1.10
C TYR A 355 5.54 5.00 -1.38
N LEU A 356 5.27 5.95 -0.48
CA LEU A 356 4.19 6.92 -0.67
C LEU A 356 4.40 7.77 -1.93
N TYR A 357 5.62 8.24 -2.16
CA TYR A 357 5.92 9.09 -3.30
C TYR A 357 5.75 8.36 -4.64
N PHE A 358 6.34 7.18 -4.79
CA PHE A 358 6.39 6.48 -6.07
C PHE A 358 5.19 5.55 -6.33
N ASN A 359 4.49 5.10 -5.28
CA ASN A 359 3.47 4.07 -5.43
C ASN A 359 2.10 4.45 -4.86
N ARG A 360 2.03 5.41 -3.93
CA ARG A 360 0.81 5.78 -3.21
C ARG A 360 0.69 7.30 -3.01
N SER A 361 1.02 8.07 -4.03
CA SER A 361 0.96 9.54 -4.01
C SER A 361 -0.44 10.09 -3.67
N PHE A 362 -1.49 9.33 -3.89
CA PHE A 362 -2.85 9.65 -3.44
C PHE A 362 -2.91 9.98 -1.93
N VAL A 363 -2.20 9.21 -1.09
CA VAL A 363 -2.12 9.49 0.35
C VAL A 363 -1.49 10.85 0.61
N LEU A 364 -0.39 11.17 -0.09
CA LEU A 364 0.30 12.47 0.02
C LEU A 364 -0.61 13.61 -0.44
N ASN A 365 -1.35 13.43 -1.54
CA ASN A 365 -2.30 14.42 -2.04
C ASN A 365 -3.37 14.74 -0.98
N ILE A 366 -3.93 13.73 -0.30
CA ILE A 366 -4.88 13.96 0.80
C ILE A 366 -4.22 14.74 1.93
N THR A 367 -2.98 14.43 2.35
CA THR A 367 -2.32 15.17 3.43
C THR A 367 -2.14 16.66 3.12
N LYS A 368 -2.04 17.00 1.84
CA LYS A 368 -1.98 18.38 1.35
C LYS A 368 -3.36 19.02 1.18
N GLY A 369 -4.43 18.21 1.15
CA GLY A 369 -5.79 18.67 0.87
C GLY A 369 -6.10 18.79 -0.62
N ILE A 370 -5.38 18.03 -1.47
CA ILE A 370 -5.60 17.99 -2.93
C ILE A 370 -6.48 16.79 -3.24
N PHE A 371 -7.57 17.03 -3.97
CA PHE A 371 -8.53 16.02 -4.42
C PHE A 371 -8.68 16.04 -5.94
N ASP A 372 -8.78 14.85 -6.52
CA ASP A 372 -9.01 14.65 -7.96
C ASP A 372 -10.50 14.43 -8.22
N ASN A 373 -11.21 15.49 -8.55
CA ASN A 373 -12.66 15.48 -8.74
C ASN A 373 -13.13 14.69 -9.96
N ASP A 374 -12.20 14.30 -10.86
CA ASP A 374 -12.52 13.48 -12.02
C ASP A 374 -12.58 11.98 -11.67
N SER A 375 -11.97 11.57 -10.55
CA SER A 375 -11.81 10.16 -10.17
C SER A 375 -12.78 9.72 -9.08
N TYR A 376 -13.27 10.64 -8.25
CA TYR A 376 -14.18 10.35 -7.12
C TYR A 376 -14.90 11.63 -6.66
N LYS A 377 -15.98 11.46 -5.88
CA LYS A 377 -16.70 12.59 -5.30
C LYS A 377 -15.85 13.27 -4.24
N GLU A 378 -15.69 14.60 -4.36
CA GLU A 378 -14.99 15.41 -3.37
C GLU A 378 -15.56 15.21 -1.96
N PRO A 379 -14.68 15.12 -0.91
CA PRO A 379 -15.13 15.00 0.47
C PRO A 379 -16.04 16.14 0.91
N ALA A 380 -17.00 15.81 1.78
CA ALA A 380 -18.08 16.73 2.17
C ALA A 380 -17.69 17.79 3.23
N PHE A 381 -16.48 17.76 3.77
CA PHE A 381 -16.05 18.60 4.88
C PHE A 381 -15.19 19.78 4.42
N ASN A 382 -15.35 20.93 5.08
CA ASN A 382 -14.36 22.00 5.03
C ASN A 382 -13.27 21.68 6.07
N PHE A 383 -12.13 21.17 5.61
CA PHE A 383 -11.05 20.67 6.47
C PHE A 383 -10.18 21.80 7.00
N LYS A 384 -9.73 21.64 8.27
CA LYS A 384 -8.65 22.42 8.85
C LYS A 384 -7.36 21.61 8.78
N ASN A 385 -6.50 21.91 7.81
CA ASN A 385 -5.28 21.14 7.64
C ASN A 385 -4.32 21.32 8.82
N SER A 386 -3.96 20.20 9.46
CA SER A 386 -3.03 20.13 10.59
C SER A 386 -1.57 19.93 10.17
N ASN A 387 -1.29 19.73 8.89
CA ASN A 387 0.07 19.55 8.38
C ASN A 387 0.71 20.93 8.16
N LEU A 388 1.87 21.15 8.74
CA LEU A 388 2.52 22.47 8.87
C LEU A 388 2.83 23.19 7.54
N PHE A 389 3.05 22.43 6.46
CA PHE A 389 3.52 22.96 5.18
C PHE A 389 2.51 22.77 4.05
N TYR A 390 1.25 22.54 4.35
CA TYR A 390 0.23 22.20 3.35
C TYR A 390 0.04 23.25 2.27
N ASP A 391 0.34 24.51 2.53
CA ASP A 391 0.25 25.67 1.62
C ASP A 391 1.56 25.98 0.90
N ASP A 392 2.68 25.33 1.26
CA ASP A 392 3.93 25.47 0.51
C ASP A 392 3.81 24.76 -0.85
N LYS A 393 4.14 25.48 -1.93
CA LYS A 393 4.08 24.97 -3.30
C LYS A 393 5.00 23.77 -3.55
N ASN A 394 6.12 23.70 -2.84
CA ASN A 394 7.09 22.62 -2.97
C ASN A 394 6.78 21.43 -2.06
N PHE A 395 5.89 21.57 -1.09
CA PHE A 395 5.48 20.48 -0.23
C PHE A 395 4.65 19.47 -1.04
N VAL A 396 5.09 18.24 -1.10
CA VAL A 396 4.41 17.15 -1.80
C VAL A 396 3.36 16.51 -0.90
N GLY A 397 3.69 16.33 0.37
CA GLY A 397 2.83 15.74 1.38
C GLY A 397 3.63 15.24 2.58
N GLY A 398 2.92 14.79 3.60
CA GLY A 398 3.53 14.29 4.82
C GLY A 398 2.61 14.31 6.02
N LYS A 399 3.13 14.01 7.19
CA LYS A 399 2.35 13.97 8.41
C LYS A 399 3.15 14.41 9.62
N MET A 400 2.57 15.35 10.37
CA MET A 400 3.04 15.73 11.70
C MET A 400 2.36 14.85 12.76
N GLY A 401 3.07 14.58 13.84
CA GLY A 401 2.56 13.96 15.05
C GLY A 401 3.09 14.64 16.30
N ILE A 402 2.27 14.65 17.35
CA ILE A 402 2.63 15.19 18.66
C ILE A 402 1.96 14.41 19.76
N THR A 403 2.72 14.01 20.76
CA THR A 403 2.26 13.51 22.07
C THR A 403 3.26 13.96 23.15
N THR A 404 2.88 13.88 24.41
CA THR A 404 3.80 14.21 25.50
C THR A 404 5.08 13.37 25.44
N GLY A 405 4.98 12.09 25.09
CA GLY A 405 6.14 11.17 25.05
C GLY A 405 6.94 11.23 23.75
N SER A 406 6.27 11.40 22.60
CA SER A 406 6.97 11.53 21.30
C SER A 406 7.53 12.93 21.07
N ARG A 407 7.08 13.95 21.82
CA ARG A 407 7.26 15.35 21.44
C ARG A 407 6.72 15.59 20.02
N GLU A 408 7.34 16.47 19.26
CA GLU A 408 6.97 16.72 17.88
C GLU A 408 7.74 15.80 16.94
N THR A 409 7.02 15.19 15.99
CA THR A 409 7.56 14.29 14.97
C THR A 409 7.02 14.69 13.62
N MET A 410 7.81 14.53 12.55
CA MET A 410 7.34 14.80 11.20
C MET A 410 8.04 13.93 10.18
N LEU A 411 7.24 13.46 9.21
CA LEU A 411 7.68 13.00 7.90
C LEU A 411 7.14 14.00 6.88
N ALA A 412 8.00 14.64 6.11
CA ALA A 412 7.63 15.57 5.06
C ALA A 412 8.41 15.27 3.79
N ILE A 413 7.76 15.43 2.63
CA ILE A 413 8.40 15.33 1.32
C ILE A 413 8.29 16.69 0.64
N PHE A 414 9.40 17.19 0.12
CA PHE A 414 9.44 18.42 -0.66
C PHE A 414 10.10 18.17 -2.01
N ASN A 415 9.57 18.82 -3.03
CA ASN A 415 10.21 18.98 -4.31
C ASN A 415 11.26 20.12 -4.18
N ILE A 416 12.52 19.77 -4.12
CA ILE A 416 13.62 20.75 -4.00
C ILE A 416 14.14 21.09 -5.40
N PRO A 417 14.07 22.35 -5.81
CA PRO A 417 14.70 22.77 -7.07
C PRO A 417 16.22 22.85 -6.92
N PHE A 418 16.91 22.23 -7.86
CA PHE A 418 18.37 22.32 -8.06
C PHE A 418 18.58 22.74 -9.52
N ASP A 419 18.91 23.99 -9.76
CA ASP A 419 19.04 24.59 -11.10
C ASP A 419 17.84 24.23 -12.01
N GLU A 420 18.02 23.39 -13.01
CA GLU A 420 16.99 22.99 -13.97
C GLU A 420 16.20 21.73 -13.52
N GLU A 421 16.63 21.04 -12.45
CA GLU A 421 16.00 19.83 -11.97
C GLU A 421 15.20 20.02 -10.68
N ILE A 422 14.14 19.21 -10.53
CA ILE A 422 13.36 19.12 -9.29
C ILE A 422 13.57 17.73 -8.69
N ARG A 423 14.04 17.70 -7.44
CA ARG A 423 14.35 16.48 -6.71
C ARG A 423 13.39 16.30 -5.53
N PRO A 424 12.68 15.17 -5.42
CA PRO A 424 11.88 14.84 -4.26
C PRO A 424 12.80 14.41 -3.11
N VAL A 425 12.74 15.15 -2.01
CA VAL A 425 13.56 14.91 -0.81
C VAL A 425 12.64 14.64 0.37
N ALA A 426 12.90 13.57 1.12
CA ALA A 426 12.25 13.29 2.39
C ALA A 426 12.99 13.97 3.54
N PHE A 427 12.22 14.58 4.43
CA PHE A 427 12.66 15.25 5.66
C PHE A 427 11.95 14.57 6.82
N ILE A 428 12.71 13.89 7.66
CA ILE A 428 12.20 13.11 8.79
C ILE A 428 12.84 13.64 10.06
N ALA A 429 12.03 14.03 11.04
CA ALA A 429 12.46 14.50 12.34
C ALA A 429 11.64 13.83 13.44
N LEU A 430 12.31 13.23 14.42
CA LEU A 430 11.68 12.54 15.56
C LEU A 430 12.13 13.17 16.88
N ARG A 431 11.17 13.31 17.81
CA ARG A 431 11.36 13.90 19.14
C ARG A 431 11.99 15.29 19.10
N SER A 432 11.53 16.12 18.16
CA SER A 432 11.91 17.54 18.07
C SER A 432 11.23 18.36 19.18
N LYS A 433 11.86 19.49 19.56
CA LYS A 433 11.25 20.51 20.42
C LYS A 433 10.46 21.52 19.59
N ASP A 434 10.82 21.71 18.33
CA ASP A 434 10.19 22.59 17.33
C ASP A 434 10.45 21.99 15.96
N VAL A 435 9.56 21.11 15.53
CA VAL A 435 9.73 20.38 14.29
C VAL A 435 9.58 21.28 13.06
N TYR A 436 8.80 22.35 13.16
CA TYR A 436 8.65 23.33 12.09
C TYR A 436 9.99 23.99 11.76
N THR A 437 10.66 24.54 12.81
CA THR A 437 11.97 25.16 12.66
C THR A 437 13.03 24.14 12.20
N ASP A 438 13.01 22.92 12.73
CA ASP A 438 13.96 21.88 12.32
C ASP A 438 13.81 21.53 10.83
N ILE A 439 12.59 21.33 10.33
CA ILE A 439 12.33 21.03 8.91
C ILE A 439 12.76 22.21 8.02
N ILE A 440 12.45 23.46 8.39
CA ILE A 440 12.91 24.64 7.62
C ILE A 440 14.43 24.66 7.51
N LYS A 441 15.14 24.47 8.63
CA LYS A 441 16.61 24.43 8.63
C LYS A 441 17.17 23.31 7.75
N MET A 442 16.53 22.14 7.76
CA MET A 442 16.91 21.03 6.89
C MET A 442 16.69 21.38 5.42
N VAL A 443 15.54 21.97 5.06
CA VAL A 443 15.22 22.40 3.69
C VAL A 443 16.21 23.47 3.21
N GLU A 444 16.48 24.49 4.04
CA GLU A 444 17.46 25.53 3.75
C GLU A 444 18.86 24.96 3.59
N PHE A 445 19.24 24.00 4.44
CA PHE A 445 20.52 23.33 4.34
C PHE A 445 20.67 22.61 3.00
N VAL A 446 19.66 21.83 2.57
CA VAL A 446 19.69 21.14 1.28
C VAL A 446 19.80 22.13 0.13
N LYS A 447 18.99 23.21 0.13
CA LYS A 447 18.97 24.22 -0.93
C LYS A 447 20.27 25.03 -1.05
N ASN A 448 20.92 25.34 0.07
CA ASN A 448 22.02 26.28 0.10
C ASN A 448 23.40 25.64 0.01
N TYR A 449 23.52 24.37 0.37
CA TYR A 449 24.79 23.68 0.48
C TYR A 449 25.00 22.56 -0.54
N TYR A 450 24.00 22.29 -1.36
CA TYR A 450 24.09 21.23 -2.37
C TYR A 450 23.75 21.77 -3.75
N GLN A 451 24.51 21.29 -4.74
CA GLN A 451 24.23 21.48 -6.15
C GLN A 451 24.10 20.08 -6.77
N PHE A 452 23.13 19.92 -7.62
CA PHE A 452 22.99 18.68 -8.39
C PHE A 452 23.83 18.81 -9.66
N ALA A 453 24.76 17.88 -9.86
CA ALA A 453 25.57 17.82 -11.06
C ALA A 453 25.23 16.54 -11.83
N ASN A 454 24.81 16.70 -13.09
CA ASN A 454 24.75 15.60 -14.04
C ASN A 454 26.17 15.38 -14.60
N GLU A 455 26.74 14.18 -14.41
CA GLU A 455 27.96 13.77 -15.11
C GLU A 455 27.68 13.29 -16.54
#